data_5b4bed647cebc901d3764fe958762f6b
#
_entry.id   5b4bed647cebc901d3764fe958762f6b
#
_cell.length_a   1.000
_cell.length_b   1.000
_cell.length_c   1.000
_cell.angle_alpha   90.00
_cell.angle_beta   90.00
_cell.angle_gamma   90.00
#
_symmetry.space_group_name_H-M   'P 1'
#
loop_
_entity.id
_entity.type
_entity.pdbx_description
1 polymer ?
#
loop_
_entity_poly.entity_id
_entity_poly.type
_entity_poly.pdbx_seq_one_letter_code
_entity_poly.pdbx_strand_id
1 'polypeptide(L)'
;ILCLECEEVFKEFNYLNNAYHKNGKLSVKGPDLVNQFGEKYQLFGLSTHGLQWFSRVVNFDTICEIQENFGNNVIRFALYTDEDGYCDGGPSKKQYMLVTLQKGIDIATELGLYVIVDWHMVGADNPADKNPLTYLEESKEFFSYMSEKYKDQDNILYEIMNEPNGSTTWADCKKYANEVIPLIRKNTDAVILVGNPKWTADLNSVMKNPLKGFTNIMYTYHFYAADHSRTTQVENAYDSGFPV
;
A
#
# COMPACT_ATOMS: atom_id res chain seq x y z
N ILE A 1 2.44 -26.93 28.99
CA ILE A 1 3.68 -27.27 28.25
C ILE A 1 3.20 -27.96 26.98
N LEU A 2 3.04 -27.23 25.90
CA LEU A 2 2.84 -27.78 24.57
C LEU A 2 4.16 -28.46 24.16
N CYS A 3 4.07 -29.68 23.65
CA CYS A 3 5.22 -30.39 23.10
C CYS A 3 5.74 -29.62 21.86
N LEU A 4 7.05 -29.56 21.66
CA LEU A 4 7.67 -28.89 20.49
C LEU A 4 7.06 -29.34 19.17
N GLU A 5 6.72 -30.62 19.05
CA GLU A 5 6.03 -31.16 17.87
C GLU A 5 4.61 -30.58 17.68
N CYS A 6 3.90 -30.28 18.78
CA CYS A 6 2.58 -29.62 18.72
C CYS A 6 2.69 -28.15 18.31
N GLU A 7 3.75 -27.46 18.71
CA GLU A 7 4.00 -26.08 18.31
C GLU A 7 4.35 -25.98 16.82
N GLU A 8 5.13 -26.91 16.28
CA GLU A 8 5.45 -26.97 14.86
C GLU A 8 4.21 -27.28 14.02
N VAL A 9 3.41 -28.28 14.41
CA VAL A 9 2.16 -28.63 13.73
C VAL A 9 1.14 -27.46 13.78
N PHE A 10 1.06 -26.75 14.91
CA PHE A 10 0.18 -25.59 15.06
C PHE A 10 0.62 -24.41 14.20
N LYS A 11 1.93 -24.17 14.12
CA LYS A 11 2.52 -23.16 13.21
C LYS A 11 2.27 -23.50 11.75
N GLU A 12 2.47 -24.75 11.36
CA GLU A 12 2.21 -25.22 9.99
C GLU A 12 0.73 -25.12 9.62
N PHE A 13 -0.17 -25.48 10.55
CA PHE A 13 -1.62 -25.34 10.34
C PHE A 13 -2.06 -23.89 10.20
N ASN A 14 -1.56 -23.00 11.03
CA ASN A 14 -1.84 -21.56 10.93
C ASN A 14 -1.26 -20.96 9.66
N TYR A 15 -0.05 -21.37 9.28
CA TYR A 15 0.59 -20.95 8.03
C TYR A 15 -0.27 -21.29 6.81
N LEU A 16 -0.72 -22.54 6.69
CA LEU A 16 -1.57 -22.98 5.56
C LEU A 16 -2.97 -22.36 5.56
N ASN A 17 -3.44 -21.84 6.69
CA ASN A 17 -4.78 -21.27 6.84
C ASN A 17 -4.83 -19.74 6.80
N ASN A 18 -3.68 -19.07 6.66
CA ASN A 18 -3.65 -17.61 6.62
C ASN A 18 -4.20 -17.03 5.30
N ALA A 19 -4.41 -15.72 5.29
CA ALA A 19 -5.08 -15.04 4.20
C ALA A 19 -4.38 -15.21 2.85
N TYR A 20 -3.06 -15.00 2.82
CA TYR A 20 -2.27 -15.07 1.60
C TYR A 20 -2.19 -16.51 1.04
N HIS A 21 -1.91 -17.51 1.88
CA HIS A 21 -1.79 -18.89 1.39
C HIS A 21 -3.10 -19.45 0.83
N LYS A 22 -4.24 -19.02 1.39
CA LYS A 22 -5.56 -19.41 0.85
C LYS A 22 -5.89 -18.73 -0.46
N ASN A 23 -5.53 -17.47 -0.62
CA ASN A 23 -6.03 -16.64 -1.70
C ASN A 23 -4.97 -16.34 -2.78
N GLY A 24 -3.68 -16.54 -2.46
CA GLY A 24 -2.56 -16.33 -3.38
C GLY A 24 -2.44 -14.90 -3.88
N LYS A 25 -1.90 -14.73 -5.05
CA LYS A 25 -1.70 -13.43 -5.68
C LYS A 25 -3.03 -12.73 -5.96
N LEU A 26 -3.08 -11.45 -5.62
CA LEU A 26 -4.22 -10.59 -5.96
C LEU A 26 -4.04 -9.94 -7.33
N SER A 27 -5.17 -9.70 -7.99
CA SER A 27 -5.21 -8.98 -9.26
C SER A 27 -6.48 -8.14 -9.39
N VAL A 28 -6.54 -7.26 -10.38
CA VAL A 28 -7.68 -6.37 -10.64
C VAL A 28 -8.47 -6.87 -11.84
N LYS A 29 -9.77 -7.09 -11.66
CA LYS A 29 -10.68 -7.52 -12.72
C LYS A 29 -11.94 -6.63 -12.76
N GLY A 30 -12.00 -5.74 -13.73
CA GLY A 30 -13.04 -4.69 -13.73
C GLY A 30 -12.88 -3.80 -12.49
N PRO A 31 -13.94 -3.58 -11.70
CA PRO A 31 -13.86 -2.80 -10.48
C PRO A 31 -13.30 -3.59 -9.28
N ASP A 32 -13.16 -4.90 -9.39
CA ASP A 32 -12.92 -5.78 -8.27
C ASP A 32 -11.45 -6.12 -8.07
N LEU A 33 -11.02 -6.16 -6.81
CA LEU A 33 -9.85 -6.91 -6.39
C LEU A 33 -10.25 -8.38 -6.32
N VAL A 34 -9.47 -9.26 -6.97
CA VAL A 34 -9.75 -10.70 -6.99
C VAL A 34 -8.54 -11.51 -6.56
N ASN A 35 -8.79 -12.68 -5.95
CA ASN A 35 -7.76 -13.65 -5.58
C ASN A 35 -7.27 -14.46 -6.80
N GLN A 36 -6.33 -15.39 -6.58
CA GLN A 36 -5.77 -16.25 -7.64
C GLN A 36 -6.81 -17.12 -8.35
N PHE A 37 -7.98 -17.32 -7.77
CA PHE A 37 -9.09 -18.10 -8.35
C PHE A 37 -10.08 -17.23 -9.14
N GLY A 38 -9.84 -15.90 -9.18
CA GLY A 38 -10.73 -14.92 -9.82
C GLY A 38 -11.97 -14.56 -9.01
N GLU A 39 -11.99 -14.89 -7.73
CA GLU A 39 -13.06 -14.57 -6.79
C GLU A 39 -12.81 -13.20 -6.15
N LYS A 40 -13.88 -12.42 -5.93
CA LYS A 40 -13.78 -11.13 -5.23
C LYS A 40 -13.14 -11.30 -3.85
N TYR A 41 -12.17 -10.46 -3.57
CA TYR A 41 -11.46 -10.49 -2.31
C TYR A 41 -11.38 -9.09 -1.68
N GLN A 42 -11.70 -9.00 -0.41
CA GLN A 42 -11.64 -7.76 0.34
C GLN A 42 -10.43 -7.75 1.28
N LEU A 43 -9.62 -6.72 1.17
CA LEU A 43 -8.60 -6.42 2.15
C LEU A 43 -9.22 -5.69 3.35
N PHE A 44 -8.93 -6.20 4.54
CA PHE A 44 -9.37 -5.66 5.81
C PHE A 44 -8.17 -5.59 6.77
N GLY A 45 -7.79 -4.39 7.17
CA GLY A 45 -6.58 -4.24 7.96
C GLY A 45 -6.35 -2.85 8.53
N LEU A 46 -5.18 -2.68 9.11
CA LEU A 46 -4.74 -1.46 9.74
C LEU A 46 -3.49 -0.90 9.04
N SER A 47 -3.33 0.42 9.11
CA SER A 47 -2.10 1.11 8.72
C SER A 47 -1.27 1.44 9.94
N THR A 48 0.05 1.33 9.82
CA THR A 48 0.94 2.02 10.76
C THR A 48 0.78 3.52 10.59
N HIS A 49 1.16 4.28 11.61
CA HIS A 49 1.54 5.67 11.45
C HIS A 49 2.99 5.74 10.93
N GLY A 50 3.57 6.94 10.80
CA GLY A 50 4.92 7.15 10.29
C GLY A 50 5.98 6.27 10.98
N LEU A 51 6.75 5.55 10.19
CA LEU A 51 7.78 4.63 10.68
C LEU A 51 8.91 5.35 11.43
N GLN A 52 9.14 6.64 11.13
CA GLN A 52 10.12 7.49 11.83
C GLN A 52 9.76 7.70 13.31
N TRP A 53 8.48 7.65 13.67
CA TRP A 53 8.00 7.91 15.03
C TRP A 53 7.58 6.65 15.77
N PHE A 54 6.98 5.69 15.06
CA PHE A 54 6.32 4.52 15.66
C PHE A 54 6.92 3.18 15.20
N SER A 55 8.21 3.16 14.85
CA SER A 55 8.91 1.93 14.46
C SER A 55 8.78 0.78 15.47
N ARG A 56 8.54 1.09 16.75
CA ARG A 56 8.38 0.10 17.82
C ARG A 56 7.19 -0.85 17.62
N VAL A 57 6.16 -0.43 16.84
CA VAL A 57 5.01 -1.31 16.53
C VAL A 57 5.33 -2.31 15.42
N VAL A 58 6.45 -2.14 14.72
CA VAL A 58 6.90 -3.05 13.68
C VAL A 58 7.70 -4.19 14.32
N ASN A 59 6.99 -5.12 14.94
CA ASN A 59 7.53 -6.31 15.53
C ASN A 59 6.51 -7.47 15.42
N PHE A 60 7.00 -8.70 15.56
CA PHE A 60 6.21 -9.91 15.37
C PHE A 60 4.98 -9.95 16.28
N ASP A 61 5.15 -9.71 17.58
CA ASP A 61 4.07 -9.83 18.56
C ASP A 61 2.92 -8.87 18.24
N THR A 62 3.24 -7.59 17.93
CA THR A 62 2.22 -6.58 17.60
C THR A 62 1.48 -6.94 16.32
N ILE A 63 2.18 -7.38 15.27
CA ILE A 63 1.53 -7.69 13.99
C ILE A 63 0.70 -8.97 14.10
N CYS A 64 1.18 -9.96 14.85
CA CYS A 64 0.44 -11.18 15.17
C CYS A 64 -0.84 -10.86 15.97
N GLU A 65 -0.75 -10.05 17.02
CA GLU A 65 -1.93 -9.62 17.80
C GLU A 65 -2.96 -8.88 16.95
N ILE A 66 -2.52 -8.03 16.03
CA ILE A 66 -3.41 -7.33 15.08
C ILE A 66 -4.14 -8.35 14.20
N GLN A 67 -3.45 -9.35 13.69
CA GLN A 67 -4.05 -10.41 12.88
C GLN A 67 -5.07 -11.24 13.68
N GLU A 68 -4.69 -11.69 14.87
CA GLU A 68 -5.50 -12.60 15.68
C GLU A 68 -6.71 -11.93 16.32
N ASN A 69 -6.54 -10.73 16.86
CA ASN A 69 -7.58 -10.05 17.63
C ASN A 69 -8.52 -9.18 16.80
N PHE A 70 -8.07 -8.69 15.63
CA PHE A 70 -8.87 -7.84 14.75
C PHE A 70 -9.25 -8.52 13.42
N GLY A 71 -8.74 -9.73 13.17
CA GLY A 71 -9.03 -10.47 11.95
C GLY A 71 -8.43 -9.84 10.69
N ASN A 72 -7.34 -9.11 10.82
CA ASN A 72 -6.67 -8.45 9.70
C ASN A 72 -6.12 -9.47 8.71
N ASN A 73 -6.29 -9.19 7.42
CA ASN A 73 -5.67 -9.95 6.34
C ASN A 73 -4.62 -9.13 5.58
N VAL A 74 -4.48 -7.86 5.89
CA VAL A 74 -3.49 -6.94 5.33
C VAL A 74 -2.95 -6.00 6.39
N ILE A 75 -1.69 -5.59 6.24
CA ILE A 75 -1.11 -4.47 6.98
C ILE A 75 -0.52 -3.45 5.99
N ARG A 76 -0.73 -2.17 6.24
CA ARG A 76 -0.18 -1.06 5.46
C ARG A 76 0.95 -0.40 6.24
N PHE A 77 2.11 -0.26 5.62
CA PHE A 77 3.27 0.42 6.21
C PHE A 77 3.43 1.81 5.61
N ALA A 78 3.16 2.83 6.40
CA ALA A 78 3.24 4.23 6.00
C ALA A 78 4.69 4.75 6.05
N LEU A 79 5.37 4.73 4.89
CA LEU A 79 6.71 5.31 4.74
C LEU A 79 6.59 6.80 4.43
N TYR A 80 6.58 7.63 5.48
CA TYR A 80 6.52 9.08 5.34
C TYR A 80 7.71 9.62 4.56
N THR A 81 7.43 10.46 3.57
CA THR A 81 8.44 11.07 2.70
C THR A 81 9.08 12.29 3.32
N ASP A 82 8.30 13.08 4.02
CA ASP A 82 8.63 14.33 4.72
C ASP A 82 8.51 14.19 6.25
N GLU A 83 8.56 15.29 6.99
CA GLU A 83 8.46 15.35 8.47
C GLU A 83 9.55 14.54 9.18
N ASP A 84 10.81 14.83 8.87
CA ASP A 84 11.98 14.04 9.28
C ASP A 84 11.85 12.57 8.78
N GLY A 85 11.29 12.43 7.59
CA GLY A 85 10.95 11.16 6.96
C GLY A 85 12.04 10.61 6.05
N TYR A 86 11.60 9.79 5.08
CA TYR A 86 12.51 9.07 4.19
C TYR A 86 13.33 10.00 3.27
N CYS A 87 12.76 11.11 2.81
CA CYS A 87 13.40 12.02 1.86
C CYS A 87 14.13 13.18 2.53
N ASP A 88 13.60 13.74 3.62
CA ASP A 88 14.11 14.93 4.28
C ASP A 88 14.86 14.67 5.60
N GLY A 89 14.70 13.49 6.21
CA GLY A 89 15.34 13.11 7.47
C GLY A 89 16.84 12.78 7.38
N GLY A 90 17.42 12.87 6.18
CA GLY A 90 18.84 12.57 5.91
C GLY A 90 19.18 11.08 5.82
N PRO A 91 20.44 10.75 5.45
CA PRO A 91 20.83 9.38 5.08
C PRO A 91 20.60 8.32 6.17
N SER A 92 20.87 8.67 7.42
CA SER A 92 20.68 7.73 8.56
C SER A 92 19.21 7.42 8.80
N LYS A 93 18.33 8.40 8.70
CA LYS A 93 16.90 8.23 8.83
C LYS A 93 16.33 7.43 7.65
N LYS A 94 16.74 7.78 6.42
CA LYS A 94 16.39 7.03 5.20
C LYS A 94 16.69 5.54 5.38
N GLN A 95 17.92 5.21 5.79
CA GLN A 95 18.33 3.82 6.02
C GLN A 95 17.54 3.15 7.14
N TYR A 96 17.33 3.83 8.24
CA TYR A 96 16.56 3.32 9.38
C TYR A 96 15.12 2.98 8.99
N MET A 97 14.44 3.89 8.29
CA MET A 97 13.06 3.67 7.86
C MET A 97 12.95 2.52 6.84
N LEU A 98 13.93 2.44 5.91
CA LEU A 98 13.98 1.35 4.94
C LEU A 98 14.12 -0.02 5.62
N VAL A 99 15.04 -0.15 6.59
CA VAL A 99 15.24 -1.39 7.35
C VAL A 99 14.00 -1.74 8.17
N THR A 100 13.35 -0.74 8.78
CA THR A 100 12.11 -0.94 9.54
C THR A 100 10.98 -1.43 8.63
N LEU A 101 10.81 -0.83 7.45
CA LEU A 101 9.83 -1.26 6.47
C LEU A 101 10.07 -2.71 6.03
N GLN A 102 11.31 -3.05 5.66
CA GLN A 102 11.68 -4.40 5.24
C GLN A 102 11.39 -5.43 6.35
N LYS A 103 11.76 -5.12 7.58
CA LYS A 103 11.42 -5.96 8.74
C LYS A 103 9.91 -6.18 8.85
N GLY A 104 9.11 -5.14 8.66
CA GLY A 104 7.65 -5.23 8.69
C GLY A 104 7.11 -6.12 7.59
N ILE A 105 7.61 -5.97 6.37
CA ILE A 105 7.23 -6.82 5.22
C ILE A 105 7.55 -8.28 5.50
N ASP A 106 8.76 -8.57 5.97
CA ASP A 106 9.21 -9.94 6.23
C ASP A 106 8.35 -10.61 7.30
N ILE A 107 8.04 -9.91 8.42
CA ILE A 107 7.13 -10.39 9.47
C ILE A 107 5.71 -10.63 8.92
N ALA A 108 5.15 -9.68 8.19
CA ALA A 108 3.80 -9.80 7.65
C ALA A 108 3.71 -10.96 6.64
N THR A 109 4.75 -11.18 5.84
CA THR A 109 4.86 -12.32 4.93
C THR A 109 4.92 -13.64 5.67
N GLU A 110 5.71 -13.74 6.75
CA GLU A 110 5.77 -14.92 7.61
C GLU A 110 4.41 -15.24 8.24
N LEU A 111 3.66 -14.22 8.65
CA LEU A 111 2.31 -14.35 9.18
C LEU A 111 1.24 -14.59 8.09
N GLY A 112 1.62 -14.55 6.80
CA GLY A 112 0.72 -14.75 5.67
C GLY A 112 -0.29 -13.65 5.46
N LEU A 113 0.06 -12.44 5.84
CA LEU A 113 -0.70 -11.22 5.55
C LEU A 113 -0.34 -10.67 4.17
N TYR A 114 -1.30 -9.99 3.55
CA TYR A 114 -0.97 -9.06 2.48
C TYR A 114 -0.32 -7.81 3.07
N VAL A 115 0.48 -7.15 2.25
CA VAL A 115 1.21 -5.94 2.63
C VAL A 115 0.94 -4.84 1.63
N ILE A 116 0.63 -3.63 2.12
CA ILE A 116 0.64 -2.42 1.31
C ILE A 116 1.90 -1.61 1.68
N VAL A 117 2.78 -1.44 0.70
CA VAL A 117 3.96 -0.58 0.79
C VAL A 117 3.56 0.80 0.32
N ASP A 118 3.42 1.73 1.26
CA ASP A 118 2.87 3.06 1.02
C ASP A 118 3.95 4.15 1.01
N TRP A 119 4.08 4.83 -0.12
CA TRP A 119 4.81 6.07 -0.27
C TRP A 119 3.98 7.22 0.31
N HIS A 120 4.18 7.46 1.62
CA HIS A 120 3.28 8.29 2.42
C HIS A 120 3.61 9.77 2.32
N MET A 121 3.19 10.40 1.24
CA MET A 121 3.30 11.83 1.05
C MET A 121 2.01 12.54 1.52
N VAL A 122 2.14 13.58 2.29
CA VAL A 122 1.03 14.38 2.84
C VAL A 122 1.32 15.88 2.73
N GLY A 123 2.57 16.29 2.99
CA GLY A 123 3.02 17.66 2.92
C GLY A 123 2.31 18.59 3.90
N ALA A 124 2.15 18.16 5.17
CA ALA A 124 1.40 18.92 6.17
C ALA A 124 1.98 20.33 6.37
N ASP A 125 3.29 20.44 6.53
CA ASP A 125 3.99 21.70 6.85
C ASP A 125 4.66 22.33 5.62
N ASN A 126 5.04 21.54 4.61
CA ASN A 126 5.70 22.03 3.41
C ASN A 126 4.75 21.94 2.20
N PRO A 127 4.32 23.09 1.63
CA PRO A 127 3.45 23.09 0.45
C PRO A 127 4.00 22.34 -0.77
N ALA A 128 5.33 22.21 -0.91
CA ALA A 128 5.95 21.49 -2.00
C ALA A 128 5.68 19.98 -1.92
N ASP A 129 5.66 19.41 -0.70
CA ASP A 129 5.54 17.98 -0.46
C ASP A 129 4.12 17.43 -0.71
N LYS A 130 3.17 18.33 -0.98
CA LYS A 130 1.79 18.00 -1.37
C LYS A 130 1.67 17.44 -2.79
N ASN A 131 2.74 17.63 -3.60
CA ASN A 131 2.80 17.18 -4.98
C ASN A 131 3.75 15.96 -5.10
N PRO A 132 3.30 14.83 -5.67
CA PRO A 132 4.13 13.63 -5.79
C PRO A 132 5.38 13.83 -6.63
N LEU A 133 5.43 14.85 -7.49
CA LEU A 133 6.61 15.17 -8.30
C LEU A 133 7.77 15.75 -7.47
N THR A 134 7.53 16.21 -6.23
CA THR A 134 8.56 16.77 -5.36
C THR A 134 9.70 15.80 -5.10
N TYR A 135 9.37 14.55 -4.76
CA TYR A 135 10.33 13.48 -4.50
C TYR A 135 10.28 12.39 -5.59
N LEU A 136 10.13 12.81 -6.85
CA LEU A 136 10.00 11.87 -7.98
C LEU A 136 11.23 10.96 -8.11
N GLU A 137 12.44 11.50 -8.02
CA GLU A 137 13.67 10.71 -8.22
C GLU A 137 13.89 9.74 -7.05
N GLU A 138 13.62 10.17 -5.81
CA GLU A 138 13.67 9.33 -4.63
C GLU A 138 12.64 8.19 -4.70
N SER A 139 11.43 8.49 -5.18
CA SER A 139 10.40 7.47 -5.35
C SER A 139 10.75 6.45 -6.45
N LYS A 140 11.37 6.90 -7.54
CA LYS A 140 11.85 6.02 -8.60
C LYS A 140 12.93 5.07 -8.10
N GLU A 141 13.89 5.59 -7.32
CA GLU A 141 14.92 4.78 -6.65
C GLU A 141 14.28 3.75 -5.70
N PHE A 142 13.37 4.22 -4.84
CA PHE A 142 12.70 3.40 -3.84
C PHE A 142 11.90 2.27 -4.47
N PHE A 143 10.99 2.58 -5.41
CA PHE A 143 10.14 1.55 -6.02
C PHE A 143 10.90 0.60 -6.93
N SER A 144 11.96 1.06 -7.61
CA SER A 144 12.85 0.17 -8.36
C SER A 144 13.54 -0.84 -7.44
N TYR A 145 14.05 -0.37 -6.30
CA TYR A 145 14.70 -1.22 -5.31
C TYR A 145 13.72 -2.19 -4.65
N MET A 146 12.58 -1.69 -4.15
CA MET A 146 11.60 -2.51 -3.43
C MET A 146 10.96 -3.57 -4.33
N SER A 147 10.58 -3.20 -5.55
CA SER A 147 9.98 -4.15 -6.48
C SER A 147 10.96 -5.22 -6.97
N GLU A 148 12.25 -4.90 -7.13
CA GLU A 148 13.28 -5.90 -7.45
C GLU A 148 13.55 -6.82 -6.26
N LYS A 149 13.69 -6.26 -5.04
CA LYS A 149 13.96 -7.02 -3.83
C LYS A 149 12.87 -8.05 -3.52
N TYR A 150 11.63 -7.67 -3.73
CA TYR A 150 10.45 -8.48 -3.40
C TYR A 150 9.70 -9.02 -4.62
N LYS A 151 10.37 -9.15 -5.76
CA LYS A 151 9.74 -9.59 -7.03
C LYS A 151 9.06 -10.96 -6.97
N ASP A 152 9.56 -11.83 -6.09
CA ASP A 152 9.05 -13.18 -5.90
C ASP A 152 8.01 -13.27 -4.76
N GLN A 153 7.59 -12.12 -4.20
CA GLN A 153 6.61 -12.03 -3.11
C GLN A 153 5.26 -11.55 -3.67
N ASP A 154 4.32 -12.47 -3.81
CA ASP A 154 3.02 -12.18 -4.42
C ASP A 154 1.99 -11.58 -3.44
N ASN A 155 2.35 -11.40 -2.16
CA ASN A 155 1.50 -10.81 -1.13
C ASN A 155 1.64 -9.28 -1.01
N ILE A 156 2.47 -8.64 -1.84
CA ILE A 156 2.76 -7.20 -1.73
C ILE A 156 1.96 -6.40 -2.76
N LEU A 157 1.37 -5.30 -2.30
CA LEU A 157 0.76 -4.25 -3.09
C LEU A 157 1.58 -2.97 -2.91
N TYR A 158 1.69 -2.15 -3.95
CA TYR A 158 2.44 -0.89 -3.91
C TYR A 158 1.50 0.30 -4.00
N GLU A 159 1.42 1.13 -2.96
CA GLU A 159 0.71 2.39 -2.98
C GLU A 159 1.71 3.51 -3.31
N ILE A 160 1.62 4.03 -4.53
CA ILE A 160 2.67 4.91 -5.06
C ILE A 160 2.54 6.38 -4.66
N MET A 161 1.43 6.79 -4.09
CA MET A 161 1.20 8.12 -3.52
C MET A 161 0.02 8.07 -2.55
N ASN A 162 0.20 8.55 -1.32
CA ASN A 162 -0.83 8.56 -0.28
C ASN A 162 -1.89 9.66 -0.52
N GLU A 163 -1.56 10.93 -0.29
CA GLU A 163 -2.54 12.02 -0.27
C GLU A 163 -2.07 13.29 -0.99
N PRO A 164 -1.94 13.27 -2.32
CA PRO A 164 -1.72 14.47 -3.10
C PRO A 164 -2.79 15.53 -2.80
N ASN A 165 -2.37 16.77 -2.50
CA ASN A 165 -3.31 17.79 -2.07
C ASN A 165 -2.86 19.21 -2.45
N GLY A 166 -3.47 20.26 -1.85
CA GLY A 166 -3.16 21.63 -2.17
C GLY A 166 -3.50 21.97 -3.63
N SER A 167 -2.53 22.50 -4.36
CA SER A 167 -2.66 22.85 -5.79
C SER A 167 -2.37 21.69 -6.73
N THR A 168 -2.04 20.51 -6.21
CA THR A 168 -1.75 19.31 -7.02
C THR A 168 -2.95 18.92 -7.87
N THR A 169 -2.70 18.69 -9.13
CA THR A 169 -3.73 18.28 -10.10
C THR A 169 -3.63 16.79 -10.41
N TRP A 170 -4.69 16.22 -10.98
CA TRP A 170 -4.63 14.86 -11.51
C TRP A 170 -3.59 14.70 -12.64
N ALA A 171 -3.31 15.77 -13.39
CA ALA A 171 -2.25 15.75 -14.40
C ALA A 171 -0.86 15.54 -13.78
N ASP A 172 -0.59 16.13 -12.61
CA ASP A 172 0.65 15.92 -11.85
C ASP A 172 0.74 14.48 -11.36
N CYS A 173 -0.34 13.97 -10.76
CA CYS A 173 -0.40 12.57 -10.29
C CYS A 173 -0.19 11.58 -11.45
N LYS A 174 -0.80 11.83 -12.62
CA LYS A 174 -0.59 11.01 -13.81
C LYS A 174 0.83 11.07 -14.33
N LYS A 175 1.45 12.24 -14.35
CA LYS A 175 2.84 12.39 -14.75
C LYS A 175 3.75 11.56 -13.85
N TYR A 176 3.58 11.68 -12.54
CA TYR A 176 4.31 10.89 -11.55
C TYR A 176 4.08 9.37 -11.75
N ALA A 177 2.83 8.94 -11.83
CA ALA A 177 2.48 7.54 -12.00
C ALA A 177 3.07 6.92 -13.29
N ASN A 178 3.08 7.67 -14.39
CA ASN A 178 3.68 7.23 -15.65
C ASN A 178 5.21 7.06 -15.57
N GLU A 179 5.90 7.72 -14.64
CA GLU A 179 7.32 7.54 -14.40
C GLU A 179 7.60 6.36 -13.45
N VAL A 180 6.79 6.17 -12.42
CA VAL A 180 7.04 5.19 -11.35
C VAL A 180 6.51 3.79 -11.72
N ILE A 181 5.30 3.68 -12.26
CA ILE A 181 4.67 2.39 -12.56
C ILE A 181 5.53 1.50 -13.48
N PRO A 182 6.14 2.03 -14.58
CA PRO A 182 6.98 1.21 -15.43
C PRO A 182 8.19 0.59 -14.72
N LEU A 183 8.70 1.25 -13.67
CA LEU A 183 9.83 0.72 -12.89
C LEU A 183 9.40 -0.48 -12.04
N ILE A 184 8.24 -0.40 -11.39
CA ILE A 184 7.66 -1.54 -10.66
C ILE A 184 7.36 -2.68 -11.63
N ARG A 185 6.76 -2.38 -12.79
CA ARG A 185 6.35 -3.37 -13.80
C ARG A 185 7.52 -4.12 -14.47
N LYS A 186 8.75 -3.62 -14.37
CA LYS A 186 9.94 -4.39 -14.78
C LYS A 186 10.14 -5.66 -13.94
N ASN A 187 9.68 -5.64 -12.69
CA ASN A 187 10.00 -6.65 -11.70
C ASN A 187 8.77 -7.49 -11.31
N THR A 188 7.57 -6.87 -11.27
CA THR A 188 6.34 -7.54 -10.80
C THR A 188 5.10 -6.95 -11.44
N ASP A 189 4.05 -7.77 -11.54
CA ASP A 189 2.70 -7.36 -11.92
C ASP A 189 1.75 -7.18 -10.70
N ALA A 190 2.30 -7.04 -9.50
CA ALA A 190 1.58 -6.76 -8.26
C ALA A 190 0.56 -5.61 -8.43
N VAL A 191 -0.51 -5.62 -7.65
CA VAL A 191 -1.49 -4.54 -7.66
C VAL A 191 -0.82 -3.24 -7.22
N ILE A 192 -1.05 -2.17 -8.00
CA ILE A 192 -0.59 -0.82 -7.68
C ILE A 192 -1.80 0.03 -7.32
N LEU A 193 -1.72 0.65 -6.15
CA LEU A 193 -2.70 1.58 -5.63
C LEU A 193 -2.24 3.01 -5.95
N VAL A 194 -3.15 3.80 -6.53
CA VAL A 194 -2.84 5.13 -7.03
C VAL A 194 -3.73 6.16 -6.34
N GLY A 195 -3.11 7.03 -5.55
CA GLY A 195 -3.76 8.18 -4.94
C GLY A 195 -4.16 9.23 -5.98
N ASN A 196 -4.90 10.22 -5.54
CA ASN A 196 -5.43 11.27 -6.40
C ASN A 196 -5.55 12.60 -5.64
N PRO A 197 -5.81 13.74 -6.30
CA PRO A 197 -5.87 15.04 -5.62
C PRO A 197 -6.89 15.13 -4.49
N LYS A 198 -6.80 16.21 -3.72
CA LYS A 198 -7.70 16.53 -2.59
C LYS A 198 -7.68 15.47 -1.49
N TRP A 199 -6.47 15.12 -1.05
CA TRP A 199 -6.26 14.06 -0.04
C TRP A 199 -6.86 12.71 -0.47
N THR A 200 -6.58 12.36 -1.72
CA THR A 200 -7.07 11.11 -2.34
C THR A 200 -8.61 10.98 -2.28
N ALA A 201 -9.30 12.10 -2.58
CA ALA A 201 -10.76 12.18 -2.58
C ALA A 201 -11.34 12.80 -3.88
N ASP A 202 -10.61 12.77 -5.02
CA ASP A 202 -11.07 13.31 -6.31
C ASP A 202 -11.17 12.24 -7.41
N LEU A 203 -11.98 11.21 -7.19
CA LEU A 203 -12.22 10.17 -8.20
C LEU A 203 -12.84 10.73 -9.49
N ASN A 204 -13.58 11.83 -9.41
CA ASN A 204 -14.19 12.44 -10.59
C ASN A 204 -13.15 12.90 -11.62
N SER A 205 -12.02 13.45 -11.20
CA SER A 205 -10.92 13.83 -12.10
C SER A 205 -10.24 12.61 -12.70
N VAL A 206 -10.06 11.56 -11.89
CA VAL A 206 -9.47 10.29 -12.31
C VAL A 206 -10.32 9.60 -13.37
N MET A 207 -11.61 9.42 -13.11
CA MET A 207 -12.56 8.75 -14.02
C MET A 207 -12.65 9.43 -15.38
N LYS A 208 -12.55 10.77 -15.43
CA LYS A 208 -12.55 11.54 -16.70
C LYS A 208 -11.33 11.26 -17.57
N ASN A 209 -10.19 10.95 -16.98
CA ASN A 209 -8.93 10.76 -17.71
C ASN A 209 -8.01 9.76 -16.97
N PRO A 210 -8.40 8.49 -16.84
CA PRO A 210 -7.63 7.49 -16.09
C PRO A 210 -6.24 7.23 -16.69
N LEU A 211 -5.41 6.53 -15.93
CA LEU A 211 -4.16 5.96 -16.44
C LEU A 211 -4.48 4.97 -17.58
N LYS A 212 -3.61 4.89 -18.57
CA LYS A 212 -3.78 4.00 -19.73
C LYS A 212 -2.51 3.19 -19.96
N GLY A 213 -2.68 1.98 -20.47
CA GLY A 213 -1.56 1.10 -20.81
C GLY A 213 -0.96 0.34 -19.64
N PHE A 214 -1.62 0.36 -18.48
CA PHE A 214 -1.22 -0.42 -17.31
C PHE A 214 -2.34 -1.38 -16.89
N THR A 215 -1.94 -2.52 -16.33
CA THR A 215 -2.82 -3.53 -15.72
C THR A 215 -2.61 -3.57 -14.21
N ASN A 216 -3.53 -4.20 -13.49
CA ASN A 216 -3.47 -4.33 -12.03
C ASN A 216 -3.31 -2.98 -11.32
N ILE A 217 -4.09 -1.99 -11.73
CA ILE A 217 -4.16 -0.66 -11.10
C ILE A 217 -5.51 -0.52 -10.41
N MET A 218 -5.50 -0.07 -9.15
CA MET A 218 -6.68 0.44 -8.45
C MET A 218 -6.43 1.87 -7.99
N TYR A 219 -7.49 2.64 -7.89
CA TYR A 219 -7.43 4.01 -7.38
C TYR A 219 -7.93 4.04 -5.95
N THR A 220 -7.16 4.67 -5.07
CA THR A 220 -7.54 4.78 -3.68
C THR A 220 -8.53 5.92 -3.46
N TYR A 221 -9.34 5.78 -2.43
CA TYR A 221 -10.24 6.83 -1.96
C TYR A 221 -10.19 6.93 -0.45
N HIS A 222 -9.83 8.10 0.07
CA HIS A 222 -9.71 8.34 1.48
C HIS A 222 -10.89 9.17 2.00
N PHE A 223 -11.44 8.76 3.14
CA PHE A 223 -12.48 9.52 3.82
C PHE A 223 -12.48 9.22 5.32
N TYR A 224 -12.98 10.15 6.09
CA TYR A 224 -13.25 9.91 7.51
C TYR A 224 -14.68 9.37 7.68
N ALA A 225 -14.88 8.43 8.61
CA ALA A 225 -16.14 7.77 8.83
C ALA A 225 -17.32 8.73 9.16
N ALA A 226 -17.02 9.91 9.68
CA ALA A 226 -18.00 10.97 9.94
C ALA A 226 -18.39 11.80 8.70
N ASP A 227 -17.71 11.63 7.56
CA ASP A 227 -17.96 12.38 6.33
C ASP A 227 -18.82 11.55 5.35
N HIS A 228 -20.10 11.46 5.64
CA HIS A 228 -21.07 10.69 4.85
C HIS A 228 -21.29 11.23 3.42
N SER A 229 -20.85 12.47 3.12
CA SER A 229 -21.05 13.08 1.79
C SER A 229 -20.15 12.51 0.71
N ARG A 230 -19.11 11.76 1.06
CA ARG A 230 -18.07 11.31 0.13
C ARG A 230 -18.28 9.89 -0.43
N THR A 231 -19.10 9.06 0.20
CA THR A 231 -19.31 7.66 -0.23
C THR A 231 -19.90 7.55 -1.64
N THR A 232 -20.74 8.49 -2.05
CA THR A 232 -21.35 8.52 -3.39
C THR A 232 -20.33 8.52 -4.54
N GLN A 233 -19.14 9.09 -4.36
CA GLN A 233 -18.12 9.03 -5.43
C GLN A 233 -17.57 7.62 -5.61
N VAL A 234 -17.37 6.89 -4.52
CA VAL A 234 -16.90 5.49 -4.54
C VAL A 234 -17.96 4.60 -5.17
N GLU A 235 -19.21 4.74 -4.75
CA GLU A 235 -20.35 3.99 -5.28
C GLU A 235 -20.48 4.20 -6.80
N ASN A 236 -20.49 5.46 -7.25
CA ASN A 236 -20.57 5.78 -8.67
C ASN A 236 -19.38 5.24 -9.48
N ALA A 237 -18.17 5.29 -8.92
CA ALA A 237 -16.99 4.74 -9.57
C ALA A 237 -17.12 3.21 -9.72
N TYR A 238 -17.45 2.54 -8.64
CA TYR A 238 -17.62 1.08 -8.62
C TYR A 238 -18.73 0.63 -9.58
N ASP A 239 -19.90 1.25 -9.54
CA ASP A 239 -21.06 0.93 -10.40
C ASP A 239 -20.76 1.18 -11.88
N SER A 240 -19.85 2.11 -12.19
CA SER A 240 -19.36 2.31 -13.56
C SER A 240 -18.33 1.29 -14.03
N GLY A 241 -17.96 0.34 -13.18
CA GLY A 241 -16.93 -0.66 -13.48
C GLY A 241 -15.50 -0.14 -13.27
N PHE A 242 -15.32 0.96 -12.52
CA PHE A 242 -14.03 1.57 -12.29
C PHE A 242 -13.34 0.98 -11.05
N PRO A 243 -12.05 0.61 -11.11
CA PRO A 243 -11.36 -0.03 -10.00
C PRO A 243 -11.00 0.96 -8.90
N VAL A 244 -11.71 0.92 -7.77
CA VAL A 244 -11.53 1.80 -6.61
C VAL A 244 -11.57 0.99 -5.29
#